data_98bf964f55f2dfcc2953910bff2f2717
#
_entry.id   98bf964f55f2dfcc2953910bff2f2717
#
_cell.length_a   1.000
_cell.length_b   1.000
_cell.length_c   1.000
_cell.angle_alpha   90.00
_cell.angle_beta   90.00
_cell.angle_gamma   90.00
#
_symmetry.space_group_name_H-M   'P 1'
#
loop_
_entity.id
_entity.type
_entity.pdbx_description
1 polymer ?
#
loop_
_entity_poly.entity_id
_entity_poly.type
_entity_poly.pdbx_seq_one_letter_code
_entity_poly.pdbx_strand_id
1 'polypeptide(L)'
;MTKLILIRHGQSVWNAENRFTGWVDVDLSDKGVQEAEKSGQIIKDLNIKIDIFYTSYLKRAIKTLTTILKKNSLDLKFNTAWQLNERHYGSLTGLNKEETKNKIGEVQFKKYRRSWDCLLYTSDAADDQCC
;
A
#
# COMPACT_ATOMS: atom_id res chain seq x y z
N MET A 1 10.32 -19.06 18.94
CA MET A 1 10.63 -17.67 18.52
C MET A 1 9.55 -17.17 17.57
N THR A 2 9.01 -16.01 17.84
CA THR A 2 8.00 -15.39 16.98
C THR A 2 8.68 -14.79 15.74
N LYS A 3 8.13 -15.05 14.55
CA LYS A 3 8.61 -14.48 13.29
C LYS A 3 7.54 -13.54 12.74
N LEU A 4 7.96 -12.42 12.23
CA LEU A 4 7.09 -11.45 11.53
C LEU A 4 7.51 -11.37 10.07
N ILE A 5 6.53 -11.52 9.17
CA ILE A 5 6.72 -11.35 7.74
C ILE A 5 5.91 -10.14 7.31
N LEU A 6 6.58 -9.16 6.73
CA LEU A 6 5.96 -7.95 6.18
C LEU A 6 6.05 -8.00 4.65
N ILE A 7 4.90 -7.87 4.00
CA ILE A 7 4.81 -7.88 2.54
C ILE A 7 4.07 -6.61 2.10
N ARG A 8 4.67 -5.88 1.17
CA ARG A 8 3.98 -4.80 0.49
C ARG A 8 3.13 -5.37 -0.65
N HIS A 9 1.94 -4.78 -0.88
CA HIS A 9 1.12 -5.13 -2.03
C HIS A 9 1.85 -4.91 -3.36
N GLY A 10 1.45 -5.62 -4.40
CA GLY A 10 1.94 -5.43 -5.76
C GLY A 10 1.58 -4.05 -6.34
N GLN A 11 2.12 -3.72 -7.50
CA GLN A 11 1.82 -2.45 -8.17
C GLN A 11 0.32 -2.26 -8.34
N SER A 12 -0.21 -1.14 -7.88
CA SER A 12 -1.59 -0.74 -8.16
C SER A 12 -1.70 0.02 -9.49
N VAL A 13 -2.92 0.19 -10.00
CA VAL A 13 -3.17 0.99 -11.22
C VAL A 13 -2.60 2.40 -11.05
N TRP A 14 -2.84 3.05 -9.91
CA TRP A 14 -2.33 4.40 -9.67
C TRP A 14 -0.83 4.45 -9.37
N ASN A 15 -0.22 3.36 -8.88
CA ASN A 15 1.24 3.29 -8.83
C ASN A 15 1.83 3.30 -10.24
N ALA A 16 1.23 2.58 -11.19
CA ALA A 16 1.66 2.58 -12.58
C ALA A 16 1.53 3.97 -13.23
N GLU A 17 0.51 4.74 -12.85
CA GLU A 17 0.28 6.10 -13.29
C GLU A 17 1.07 7.17 -12.50
N ASN A 18 1.88 6.76 -11.54
CA ASN A 18 2.64 7.65 -10.66
C ASN A 18 1.78 8.67 -9.90
N ARG A 19 0.65 8.22 -9.36
CA ARG A 19 -0.31 9.05 -8.62
C ARG A 19 -0.30 8.74 -7.13
N PHE A 20 -0.59 9.74 -6.30
CA PHE A 20 -0.85 9.55 -4.88
C PHE A 20 -2.16 8.78 -4.68
N THR A 21 -2.11 7.67 -3.97
CA THR A 21 -3.27 6.78 -3.77
C THR A 21 -3.87 6.90 -2.37
N GLY A 22 -3.09 6.60 -1.35
CA GLY A 22 -3.58 6.61 0.02
C GLY A 22 -4.75 5.65 0.23
N TRP A 23 -5.89 6.16 0.67
CA TRP A 23 -7.08 5.36 1.00
C TRP A 23 -8.04 5.14 -0.16
N VAL A 24 -7.78 5.72 -1.33
CA VAL A 24 -8.56 5.37 -2.52
C VAL A 24 -8.35 3.90 -2.85
N ASP A 25 -9.45 3.18 -3.04
CA ASP A 25 -9.45 1.72 -3.14
C ASP A 25 -9.23 1.24 -4.58
N VAL A 26 -8.07 1.60 -5.15
CA VAL A 26 -7.67 1.14 -6.48
C VAL A 26 -7.14 -0.29 -6.43
N ASP A 27 -7.39 -1.03 -7.49
CA ASP A 27 -6.96 -2.42 -7.64
C ASP A 27 -5.48 -2.54 -8.05
N LEU A 28 -4.98 -3.76 -8.04
CA LEU A 28 -3.68 -4.09 -8.62
C LEU A 28 -3.72 -3.94 -10.15
N SER A 29 -2.61 -3.51 -10.72
CA SER A 29 -2.35 -3.66 -12.14
C SER A 29 -2.03 -5.12 -12.48
N ASP A 30 -2.00 -5.48 -13.77
CA ASP A 30 -1.60 -6.84 -14.20
C ASP A 30 -0.21 -7.20 -13.68
N LYS A 31 0.72 -6.25 -13.71
CA LYS A 31 2.05 -6.41 -13.12
C LYS A 31 1.97 -6.67 -11.61
N GLY A 32 1.10 -5.94 -10.89
CA GLY A 32 0.92 -6.13 -9.45
C GLY A 32 0.38 -7.52 -9.09
N VAL A 33 -0.47 -8.10 -9.93
CA VAL A 33 -0.93 -9.48 -9.77
C VAL A 33 0.24 -10.46 -9.92
N GLN A 34 1.06 -10.29 -10.95
CA GLN A 34 2.27 -11.12 -11.15
C GLN A 34 3.25 -11.01 -9.98
N GLU A 35 3.42 -9.80 -9.43
CA GLU A 35 4.25 -9.57 -8.24
C GLU A 35 3.70 -10.30 -7.02
N ALA A 36 2.37 -10.31 -6.84
CA ALA A 36 1.72 -11.06 -5.77
C ALA A 36 1.90 -12.59 -5.92
N GLU A 37 1.79 -13.12 -7.14
CA GLU A 37 2.05 -14.53 -7.43
C GLU A 37 3.50 -14.90 -7.14
N LYS A 38 4.45 -14.05 -7.53
CA LYS A 38 5.87 -14.24 -7.23
C LYS A 38 6.13 -14.23 -5.74
N SER A 39 5.51 -13.32 -5.00
CA SER A 39 5.61 -13.27 -3.54
C SER A 39 5.06 -14.56 -2.91
N GLY A 40 3.94 -15.07 -3.44
CA GLY A 40 3.37 -16.35 -3.02
C GLY A 40 4.34 -17.52 -3.25
N GLN A 41 5.05 -17.52 -4.37
CA GLN A 41 6.06 -18.55 -4.67
C GLN A 41 7.25 -18.47 -3.69
N ILE A 42 7.72 -17.24 -3.40
CA ILE A 42 8.81 -17.05 -2.42
C ILE A 42 8.42 -17.58 -1.04
N ILE A 43 7.20 -17.28 -0.58
CA ILE A 43 6.69 -17.78 0.70
C ILE A 43 6.65 -19.32 0.71
N LYS A 44 6.21 -19.92 -0.39
CA LYS A 44 6.18 -21.37 -0.55
C LYS A 44 7.58 -21.99 -0.46
N ASP A 45 8.56 -21.40 -1.13
CA ASP A 45 9.93 -21.87 -1.16
C ASP A 45 10.63 -21.76 0.20
N LEU A 46 10.26 -20.75 1.00
CA LEU A 46 10.74 -20.59 2.37
C LEU A 46 10.27 -21.69 3.33
N ASN A 47 9.21 -22.41 2.96
CA ASN A 47 8.62 -23.50 3.74
C ASN A 47 8.39 -23.12 5.22
N ILE A 48 7.89 -21.92 5.47
CA ILE A 48 7.61 -21.40 6.80
C ILE A 48 6.13 -21.61 7.12
N LYS A 49 5.86 -22.20 8.29
CA LYS A 49 4.49 -22.24 8.82
C LYS A 49 4.10 -20.85 9.31
N ILE A 50 3.00 -20.33 8.78
CA ILE A 50 2.44 -19.05 9.20
C ILE A 50 1.12 -19.32 9.92
N ASP A 51 0.99 -18.80 11.13
CA ASP A 51 -0.15 -19.09 12.01
C ASP A 51 -1.28 -18.06 11.87
N ILE A 52 -0.95 -16.80 11.57
CA ILE A 52 -1.92 -15.70 11.52
C ILE A 52 -1.59 -14.78 10.34
N PHE A 53 -2.63 -14.35 9.65
CA PHE A 53 -2.55 -13.42 8.52
C PHE A 53 -3.33 -12.15 8.80
N TYR A 54 -2.74 -11.01 8.48
CA TYR A 54 -3.35 -9.70 8.56
C TYR A 54 -3.20 -8.94 7.24
N THR A 55 -4.19 -8.13 6.91
CA THR A 55 -4.15 -7.20 5.78
C THR A 55 -4.92 -5.92 6.10
N SER A 56 -4.72 -4.89 5.31
CA SER A 56 -5.54 -3.67 5.37
C SER A 56 -6.93 -3.90 4.75
N TYR A 57 -7.78 -2.88 4.79
CA TYR A 57 -9.08 -2.92 4.10
C TYR A 57 -8.99 -2.65 2.59
N LEU A 58 -7.82 -2.29 2.07
CA LEU A 58 -7.66 -1.90 0.67
C LEU A 58 -7.58 -3.12 -0.25
N LYS A 59 -8.31 -3.09 -1.35
CA LYS A 59 -8.39 -4.18 -2.35
C LYS A 59 -7.01 -4.69 -2.76
N ARG A 60 -6.09 -3.77 -3.08
CA ARG A 60 -4.74 -4.12 -3.52
C ARG A 60 -3.98 -4.97 -2.50
N ALA A 61 -4.16 -4.69 -1.21
CA ALA A 61 -3.54 -5.46 -0.14
C ALA A 61 -4.25 -6.82 0.06
N ILE A 62 -5.57 -6.83 0.10
CA ILE A 62 -6.38 -8.05 0.21
C ILE A 62 -6.10 -8.99 -0.97
N LYS A 63 -6.08 -8.47 -2.18
CA LYS A 63 -5.83 -9.26 -3.39
C LYS A 63 -4.40 -9.83 -3.41
N THR A 64 -3.42 -9.07 -2.94
CA THR A 64 -2.05 -9.57 -2.77
C THR A 64 -2.03 -10.75 -1.79
N LEU A 65 -2.62 -10.59 -0.61
CA LEU A 65 -2.66 -11.67 0.39
C LEU A 65 -3.42 -12.90 -0.11
N THR A 66 -4.61 -12.73 -0.68
CA THR A 66 -5.40 -13.86 -1.19
C THR A 66 -4.70 -14.61 -2.31
N THR A 67 -3.96 -13.92 -3.16
CA THR A 67 -3.11 -14.54 -4.18
C THR A 67 -2.00 -15.39 -3.55
N ILE A 68 -1.34 -14.88 -2.52
CA ILE A 68 -0.31 -15.61 -1.77
C ILE A 68 -0.91 -16.86 -1.10
N LEU A 69 -2.06 -16.73 -0.43
CA LEU A 69 -2.73 -17.85 0.22
C LEU A 69 -3.10 -18.95 -0.79
N LYS A 70 -3.69 -18.57 -1.92
CA LYS A 70 -4.02 -19.53 -3.00
C LYS A 70 -2.79 -20.24 -3.53
N LYS A 71 -1.71 -19.52 -3.76
CA LYS A 71 -0.45 -20.10 -4.26
C LYS A 71 0.14 -21.14 -3.30
N ASN A 72 -0.11 -20.97 -2.01
CA ASN A 72 0.35 -21.87 -0.95
C ASN A 72 -0.70 -22.93 -0.55
N SER A 73 -1.82 -23.01 -1.26
CA SER A 73 -2.94 -23.92 -0.92
C SER A 73 -3.43 -23.77 0.51
N LEU A 74 -3.44 -22.54 1.00
CA LEU A 74 -3.91 -22.19 2.34
C LEU A 74 -5.35 -21.69 2.31
N ASP A 75 -6.04 -21.84 3.43
CA ASP A 75 -7.39 -21.31 3.62
C ASP A 75 -7.38 -19.79 3.49
N LEU A 76 -8.45 -19.22 2.89
CA LEU A 76 -8.63 -17.78 2.77
C LEU A 76 -9.14 -17.19 4.09
N LYS A 77 -8.43 -17.45 5.18
CA LYS A 77 -8.71 -16.91 6.52
C LYS A 77 -7.65 -15.87 6.88
N PHE A 78 -8.07 -14.64 7.05
CA PHE A 78 -7.21 -13.53 7.44
C PHE A 78 -8.00 -12.48 8.21
N ASN A 79 -7.30 -11.66 8.96
CA ASN A 79 -7.84 -10.53 9.69
C ASN A 79 -7.60 -9.24 8.91
N THR A 80 -8.58 -8.34 8.94
CA THR A 80 -8.45 -7.02 8.35
C THR A 80 -8.32 -5.96 9.45
N ALA A 81 -7.46 -4.97 9.22
CA ALA A 81 -7.28 -3.88 10.15
C ALA A 81 -7.01 -2.58 9.37
N TRP A 82 -7.77 -1.53 9.68
CA TRP A 82 -7.59 -0.22 9.03
C TRP A 82 -6.23 0.41 9.36
N GLN A 83 -5.67 0.07 10.50
CA GLN A 83 -4.34 0.54 10.91
C GLN A 83 -3.23 0.10 9.97
N LEU A 84 -3.48 -0.92 9.16
CA LEU A 84 -2.57 -1.37 8.10
C LEU A 84 -2.81 -0.68 6.75
N ASN A 85 -3.81 0.19 6.67
CA ASN A 85 -4.02 1.00 5.47
C ASN A 85 -2.80 1.88 5.19
N GLU A 86 -2.58 2.16 3.92
CA GLU A 86 -1.59 3.13 3.50
C GLU A 86 -1.86 4.50 4.13
N ARG A 87 -0.83 5.31 4.25
CA ARG A 87 -0.95 6.72 4.66
C ARG A 87 -2.04 7.43 3.84
N HIS A 88 -2.84 8.22 4.50
CA HIS A 88 -3.78 9.12 3.85
C HIS A 88 -3.04 10.33 3.28
N TYR A 89 -3.29 10.66 2.02
CA TYR A 89 -2.60 11.77 1.34
C TYR A 89 -3.44 13.05 1.22
N GLY A 90 -4.62 13.08 1.83
CA GLY A 90 -5.47 14.28 1.86
C GLY A 90 -5.68 14.87 0.47
N SER A 91 -5.46 16.17 0.33
CA SER A 91 -5.62 16.90 -0.93
C SER A 91 -4.64 16.50 -2.05
N LEU A 92 -3.58 15.78 -1.73
CA LEU A 92 -2.66 15.25 -2.75
C LEU A 92 -3.19 14.00 -3.44
N THR A 93 -4.21 13.37 -2.91
CA THR A 93 -4.80 12.14 -3.43
C THR A 93 -5.22 12.31 -4.90
N GLY A 94 -4.76 11.41 -5.76
CA GLY A 94 -5.03 11.42 -7.19
C GLY A 94 -4.09 12.29 -8.02
N LEU A 95 -3.30 13.17 -7.40
CA LEU A 95 -2.34 14.01 -8.12
C LEU A 95 -1.16 13.19 -8.61
N ASN A 96 -0.59 13.59 -9.75
CA ASN A 96 0.65 13.03 -10.26
C ASN A 96 1.81 13.43 -9.34
N LYS A 97 2.65 12.47 -8.98
CA LYS A 97 3.75 12.70 -8.03
C LYS A 97 4.84 13.60 -8.61
N GLU A 98 5.19 13.44 -9.88
CA GLU A 98 6.23 14.25 -10.51
C GLU A 98 5.79 15.70 -10.69
N GLU A 99 4.57 15.91 -11.17
CA GLU A 99 4.00 17.25 -11.29
C GLU A 99 3.90 17.95 -9.94
N THR A 100 3.48 17.22 -8.90
CA THR A 100 3.41 17.74 -7.54
C THR A 100 4.79 18.12 -7.02
N LYS A 101 5.79 17.25 -7.22
CA LYS A 101 7.18 17.53 -6.85
C LYS A 101 7.71 18.81 -7.52
N ASN A 102 7.44 18.97 -8.82
CA ASN A 102 7.84 20.15 -9.56
C ASN A 102 7.16 21.42 -9.06
N LYS A 103 5.90 21.31 -8.60
CA LYS A 103 5.11 22.44 -8.10
C LYS A 103 5.52 22.91 -6.71
N ILE A 104 5.74 21.98 -5.78
CA ILE A 104 5.99 22.28 -4.35
C ILE A 104 7.46 22.20 -3.95
N GLY A 105 8.35 21.66 -4.80
CA GLY A 105 9.75 21.45 -4.52
C GLY A 105 10.05 20.12 -3.83
N GLU A 106 11.29 19.66 -3.96
CA GLU A 106 11.73 18.34 -3.51
C GLU A 106 11.66 18.18 -1.98
N VAL A 107 12.06 19.20 -1.23
CA VAL A 107 12.08 19.15 0.24
C VAL A 107 10.68 18.95 0.80
N GLN A 108 9.71 19.75 0.36
CA GLN A 108 8.34 19.68 0.81
C GLN A 108 7.65 18.38 0.31
N PHE A 109 7.93 17.97 -0.92
CA PHE A 109 7.45 16.71 -1.47
C PHE A 109 7.91 15.51 -0.65
N LYS A 110 9.19 15.46 -0.28
CA LYS A 110 9.75 14.41 0.56
C LYS A 110 9.11 14.40 1.96
N LYS A 111 8.85 15.57 2.52
CA LYS A 111 8.18 15.74 3.81
C LYS A 111 6.77 15.15 3.78
N TYR A 112 5.96 15.50 2.78
CA TYR A 112 4.60 14.97 2.61
C TYR A 112 4.57 13.45 2.41
N ARG A 113 5.56 12.89 1.78
CA ARG A 113 5.62 11.46 1.49
C ARG A 113 6.22 10.61 2.60
N ARG A 114 7.17 11.13 3.35
CA ARG A 114 8.05 10.31 4.19
C ARG A 114 8.08 10.71 5.67
N SER A 115 7.68 11.92 6.01
CA SER A 115 7.62 12.30 7.42
C SER A 115 6.55 11.50 8.15
N TRP A 116 6.87 10.97 9.32
CA TRP A 116 5.94 10.17 10.11
C TRP A 116 4.88 11.04 10.82
N ASP A 117 5.19 12.29 11.07
CA ASP A 117 4.38 13.26 11.80
C ASP A 117 3.63 14.24 10.90
N CYS A 118 3.80 14.12 9.57
CA CYS A 118 3.13 15.00 8.62
C CYS A 118 1.71 14.51 8.33
N LEU A 119 0.73 15.27 8.74
CA LEU A 119 -0.68 15.02 8.44
C LEU A 119 -1.10 15.84 7.21
N LEU A 120 -1.71 15.16 6.26
CA LEU A 120 -2.26 15.78 5.05
C LEU A 120 -3.78 15.77 5.14
N TYR A 121 -4.37 16.95 4.98
CA TYR A 121 -5.81 17.15 5.05
C TYR A 121 -6.45 17.22 3.68
N THR A 122 -7.78 17.16 3.63
CA THR A 122 -8.57 17.41 2.42
C THR A 122 -8.56 18.90 2.07
N SER A 123 -9.02 19.26 0.87
CA SER A 123 -8.93 20.62 0.31
C SER A 123 -9.41 21.75 1.21
N ASP A 124 -10.40 21.49 2.05
CA ASP A 124 -11.00 22.51 2.94
C ASP A 124 -10.09 22.89 4.11
N ALA A 125 -9.08 22.09 4.39
CA ALA A 125 -8.09 22.33 5.44
C ALA A 125 -6.68 22.58 4.85
N ALA A 126 -6.57 22.85 3.55
CA ALA A 126 -5.30 22.96 2.84
C ALA A 126 -4.41 24.12 3.30
N ASP A 127 -4.99 25.16 3.88
CA ASP A 127 -4.27 26.32 4.40
C ASP A 127 -3.56 26.04 5.73
N ASP A 128 -3.95 24.95 6.41
CA ASP A 128 -3.39 24.51 7.71
C ASP A 128 -2.57 23.22 7.61
N GLN A 129 -1.95 22.98 6.49
CA GLN A 129 -1.06 21.82 6.38
C GLN A 129 0.14 21.99 7.29
N CYS A 130 0.09 21.29 8.41
CA CYS A 130 1.03 21.40 9.53
C CYS A 130 2.44 20.84 9.26
N CYS A 131 2.78 20.60 8.02
CA CYS A 131 4.12 20.16 7.73
C CYS A 131 4.99 21.35 7.31
#